data_af0d8ce6e80e6a77a9899c640167a8d4
#
_entry.id   af0d8ce6e80e6a77a9899c640167a8d4
#
_cell.length_a   1.000
_cell.length_b   1.000
_cell.length_c   1.000
_cell.angle_alpha   90.00
_cell.angle_beta   90.00
_cell.angle_gamma   90.00
#
_symmetry.space_group_name_H-M   'P 1'
#
loop_
_entity.id
_entity.type
_entity.pdbx_description
1 polymer ?
#
loop_
_entity_poly.entity_id
_entity_poly.type
_entity_poly.pdbx_seq_one_letter_code
_entity_poly.pdbx_strand_id
1 'polypeptide(L)'
;GLGDVYKRQGITLEGDDYTEPALDQLVSAGSTITVHRVDYTDRVETQAIPYDTEYVYTSLYFRNTGRATTVRHGAEGQQTITTRDRYVDGELENSIVVDSTTTVEPTNHIVKTYGAGAPVSPLTGPDGTTNAPASYSKVLTGKATGYYSKTGKGSSGLGLGYGTVAVDPDVIPYGTKLYITCLL
;
A
#
# COMPACT_ATOMS: atom_id res chain seq x y z
N GLY A 1 -1.82 3.99 58.92
CA GLY A 1 -2.55 3.81 57.67
C GLY A 1 -2.25 2.43 57.09
N LEU A 2 -3.04 2.01 56.11
CA LEU A 2 -2.91 0.72 55.41
C LEU A 2 -1.48 0.48 54.88
N GLY A 3 -0.78 1.52 54.40
CA GLY A 3 0.60 1.44 53.93
C GLY A 3 1.62 0.93 54.95
N ASP A 4 1.38 1.12 56.27
CA ASP A 4 2.27 0.62 57.32
C ASP A 4 2.03 -0.87 57.62
N VAL A 5 0.82 -1.38 57.37
CA VAL A 5 0.46 -2.77 57.58
C VAL A 5 1.16 -3.71 56.59
N TYR A 6 1.26 -3.32 55.31
CA TYR A 6 1.96 -4.11 54.33
C TYR A 6 3.45 -4.20 54.57
N LYS A 7 4.08 -3.07 54.89
CA LYS A 7 5.51 -3.03 55.20
C LYS A 7 5.88 -3.97 56.35
N ARG A 8 5.00 -4.08 57.32
CA ARG A 8 5.21 -5.00 58.49
C ARG A 8 5.03 -6.47 58.11
N GLN A 9 4.25 -6.77 57.06
CA GLN A 9 4.00 -8.13 56.59
C GLN A 9 4.92 -8.55 55.44
N GLY A 10 5.87 -7.69 55.00
CA GLY A 10 6.80 -7.97 53.94
C GLY A 10 6.17 -7.96 52.54
N ILE A 11 4.97 -7.38 52.37
CA ILE A 11 4.29 -7.25 51.08
C ILE A 11 4.74 -5.94 50.44
N THR A 12 5.32 -6.01 49.25
CA THR A 12 5.69 -4.86 48.44
C THR A 12 4.75 -4.81 47.25
N LEU A 13 4.20 -3.64 46.91
CA LEU A 13 3.47 -3.38 45.67
C LEU A 13 4.48 -2.86 44.67
N GLU A 14 4.46 -3.42 43.46
CA GLU A 14 5.34 -3.05 42.35
C GLU A 14 4.51 -2.51 41.18
N GLY A 15 5.05 -1.54 40.46
CA GLY A 15 4.41 -0.98 39.29
C GLY A 15 2.97 -0.53 39.54
N ASP A 16 2.02 -1.18 38.83
CA ASP A 16 0.58 -0.88 38.86
C ASP A 16 -0.21 -1.83 39.78
N ASP A 17 0.48 -2.57 40.69
CA ASP A 17 -0.17 -3.39 41.69
C ASP A 17 -1.12 -2.54 42.55
N TYR A 18 -2.26 -3.09 42.87
CA TYR A 18 -3.25 -2.39 43.68
C TYR A 18 -3.87 -3.27 44.74
N THR A 19 -4.63 -2.65 45.61
CA THR A 19 -5.32 -3.36 46.71
C THR A 19 -6.79 -3.05 46.74
N GLU A 20 -7.55 -4.03 47.18
CA GLU A 20 -8.96 -3.87 47.56
C GLU A 20 -9.16 -4.18 49.05
N PRO A 21 -9.63 -3.20 49.84
CA PRO A 21 -9.87 -1.78 49.55
C PRO A 21 -8.59 -1.00 49.16
N ALA A 22 -8.75 0.13 48.45
CA ALA A 22 -7.63 0.99 48.05
C ALA A 22 -6.83 1.51 49.29
N LEU A 23 -5.53 1.82 49.08
CA LEU A 23 -4.61 2.19 50.16
C LEU A 23 -5.02 3.42 50.98
N ASP A 24 -5.80 4.31 50.39
CA ASP A 24 -6.31 5.54 50.99
C ASP A 24 -7.64 5.37 51.75
N GLN A 25 -8.27 4.19 51.65
CA GLN A 25 -9.51 3.91 52.33
C GLN A 25 -9.30 3.54 53.79
N LEU A 26 -10.24 3.95 54.63
CA LEU A 26 -10.28 3.55 56.04
C LEU A 26 -10.89 2.14 56.13
N VAL A 27 -10.19 1.25 56.82
CA VAL A 27 -10.64 -0.12 57.04
C VAL A 27 -10.80 -0.36 58.56
N SER A 28 -11.76 -1.24 58.90
CA SER A 28 -12.00 -1.68 60.24
C SER A 28 -10.99 -2.77 60.67
N ALA A 29 -10.80 -2.94 61.97
CA ALA A 29 -10.03 -4.07 62.48
C ALA A 29 -10.69 -5.39 62.03
N GLY A 30 -9.90 -6.31 61.52
CA GLY A 30 -10.38 -7.60 60.99
C GLY A 30 -10.82 -7.60 59.53
N SER A 31 -10.72 -6.47 58.82
CA SER A 31 -10.99 -6.44 57.38
C SER A 31 -9.97 -7.26 56.57
N THR A 32 -10.43 -7.94 55.55
CA THR A 32 -9.55 -8.59 54.56
C THR A 32 -9.11 -7.57 53.52
N ILE A 33 -7.84 -7.61 53.17
CA ILE A 33 -7.26 -6.78 52.12
C ILE A 33 -6.71 -7.72 51.06
N THR A 34 -7.19 -7.58 49.86
CA THR A 34 -6.71 -8.33 48.68
C THR A 34 -5.64 -7.51 47.98
N VAL A 35 -4.55 -8.14 47.59
CA VAL A 35 -3.50 -7.55 46.77
C VAL A 35 -3.65 -8.11 45.36
N HIS A 36 -3.82 -7.24 44.41
CA HIS A 36 -3.88 -7.59 42.97
C HIS A 36 -2.53 -7.31 42.35
N ARG A 37 -1.98 -8.32 41.67
CA ARG A 37 -0.71 -8.23 40.96
C ARG A 37 -0.95 -7.90 39.50
N VAL A 38 -0.27 -6.86 39.00
CA VAL A 38 -0.41 -6.39 37.61
C VAL A 38 0.88 -6.61 36.85
N ASP A 39 0.81 -7.45 35.84
CA ASP A 39 1.91 -7.74 34.94
C ASP A 39 1.60 -7.29 33.50
N TYR A 40 2.63 -6.93 32.76
CA TYR A 40 2.53 -6.57 31.35
C TYR A 40 3.41 -7.46 30.48
N THR A 41 2.88 -7.88 29.34
CA THR A 41 3.65 -8.60 28.33
C THR A 41 3.46 -7.95 26.98
N ASP A 42 4.55 -7.61 26.32
CA ASP A 42 4.50 -7.07 24.95
C ASP A 42 4.59 -8.23 23.95
N ARG A 43 3.62 -8.28 23.02
CA ARG A 43 3.52 -9.24 21.96
C ARG A 43 3.69 -8.52 20.63
N VAL A 44 4.62 -9.00 19.79
CA VAL A 44 4.91 -8.43 18.47
C VAL A 44 4.40 -9.37 17.40
N GLU A 45 3.57 -8.84 16.49
CA GLU A 45 3.00 -9.59 15.37
C GLU A 45 3.25 -8.85 14.06
N THR A 46 3.45 -9.62 12.98
CA THR A 46 3.49 -9.07 11.62
C THR A 46 2.13 -9.28 10.98
N GLN A 47 1.56 -8.21 10.45
CA GLN A 47 0.28 -8.20 9.77
C GLN A 47 0.45 -7.71 8.33
N ALA A 48 -0.25 -8.35 7.38
CA ALA A 48 -0.30 -7.88 6.00
C ALA A 48 -1.16 -6.60 5.90
N ILE A 49 -0.70 -5.66 5.08
CA ILE A 49 -1.46 -4.48 4.68
C ILE A 49 -2.01 -4.76 3.28
N PRO A 50 -3.33 -4.81 3.08
CA PRO A 50 -3.91 -5.05 1.76
C PRO A 50 -3.58 -3.90 0.82
N TYR A 51 -3.51 -4.21 -0.49
CA TYR A 51 -3.38 -3.21 -1.54
C TYR A 51 -4.75 -2.88 -2.15
N ASP A 52 -4.86 -1.69 -2.73
CA ASP A 52 -6.04 -1.26 -3.47
C ASP A 52 -5.89 -1.53 -4.97
N THR A 53 -7.04 -1.53 -5.68
CA THR A 53 -7.07 -1.56 -7.14
C THR A 53 -7.37 -0.18 -7.69
N GLU A 54 -6.47 0.34 -8.49
CA GLU A 54 -6.61 1.59 -9.22
C GLU A 54 -6.97 1.33 -10.67
N TYR A 55 -7.90 2.14 -11.20
CA TYR A 55 -8.31 2.07 -12.58
C TYR A 55 -7.76 3.26 -13.37
N VAL A 56 -7.05 2.97 -14.44
CA VAL A 56 -6.62 3.97 -15.42
C VAL A 56 -7.44 3.81 -16.70
N TYR A 57 -7.96 4.90 -17.18
CA TYR A 57 -8.90 4.90 -18.30
C TYR A 57 -8.20 5.26 -19.62
N THR A 58 -8.58 4.57 -20.70
CA THR A 58 -8.07 4.82 -22.04
C THR A 58 -9.18 4.76 -23.06
N SER A 59 -9.14 5.63 -24.07
CA SER A 59 -10.01 5.58 -25.22
C SER A 59 -9.61 4.49 -26.24
N LEU A 60 -8.43 3.89 -26.13
CA LEU A 60 -7.96 2.83 -27.06
C LEU A 60 -8.89 1.62 -27.12
N TYR A 61 -9.64 1.35 -26.06
CA TYR A 61 -10.51 0.17 -26.00
C TYR A 61 -11.92 0.42 -26.54
N PHE A 62 -12.12 1.48 -27.35
CA PHE A 62 -13.43 1.86 -27.89
C PHE A 62 -14.14 0.74 -28.69
N ARG A 63 -13.39 -0.21 -29.27
CA ARG A 63 -13.97 -1.38 -29.98
C ARG A 63 -14.35 -2.53 -29.04
N ASN A 64 -13.88 -2.52 -27.84
CA ASN A 64 -14.19 -3.49 -26.79
C ASN A 64 -14.17 -2.79 -25.44
N THR A 65 -15.27 -2.14 -25.11
CA THR A 65 -15.41 -1.32 -23.89
C THR A 65 -15.37 -2.14 -22.60
N GLY A 66 -15.59 -3.45 -22.68
CA GLY A 66 -15.44 -4.37 -21.55
C GLY A 66 -14.00 -4.86 -21.33
N ARG A 67 -13.05 -4.44 -22.18
CA ARG A 67 -11.66 -4.86 -22.04
C ARG A 67 -11.03 -4.22 -20.80
N ALA A 68 -10.41 -5.07 -19.99
CA ALA A 68 -9.54 -4.66 -18.91
C ALA A 68 -8.18 -5.36 -19.03
N THR A 69 -7.11 -4.66 -18.71
CA THR A 69 -5.74 -5.22 -18.80
C THR A 69 -4.97 -4.78 -17.57
N THR A 70 -4.40 -5.73 -16.86
CA THR A 70 -3.50 -5.44 -15.74
C THR A 70 -2.24 -4.75 -16.25
N VAL A 71 -1.95 -3.60 -15.71
CA VAL A 71 -0.73 -2.82 -15.98
C VAL A 71 0.34 -3.16 -14.96
N ARG A 72 -0.06 -3.27 -13.68
CA ARG A 72 0.80 -3.63 -12.56
C ARG A 72 0.02 -4.53 -11.61
N HIS A 73 0.62 -5.64 -11.21
CA HIS A 73 0.06 -6.46 -10.13
C HIS A 73 0.25 -5.78 -8.78
N GLY A 74 -0.77 -5.84 -7.94
CA GLY A 74 -0.67 -5.41 -6.56
C GLY A 74 0.22 -6.34 -5.74
N ALA A 75 0.78 -5.81 -4.67
CA ALA A 75 1.50 -6.58 -3.67
C ALA A 75 1.12 -6.06 -2.28
N GLU A 76 0.86 -6.99 -1.36
CA GLU A 76 0.57 -6.64 0.02
C GLU A 76 1.79 -6.01 0.70
N GLY A 77 1.53 -5.00 1.52
CA GLY A 77 2.50 -4.45 2.43
C GLY A 77 2.60 -5.28 3.72
N GLN A 78 3.45 -4.87 4.62
CA GLN A 78 3.60 -5.47 5.95
C GLN A 78 3.72 -4.39 7.01
N GLN A 79 3.08 -4.61 8.13
CA GLN A 79 3.24 -3.81 9.34
C GLN A 79 3.56 -4.70 10.53
N THR A 80 4.36 -4.18 11.43
CA THR A 80 4.62 -4.77 12.74
C THR A 80 3.75 -4.07 13.75
N ILE A 81 2.98 -4.84 14.50
CA ILE A 81 2.09 -4.34 15.56
C ILE A 81 2.62 -4.87 16.88
N THR A 82 2.86 -3.98 17.83
CA THR A 82 3.19 -4.33 19.21
C THR A 82 1.95 -4.12 20.06
N THR A 83 1.47 -5.20 20.65
CA THR A 83 0.34 -5.20 21.58
C THR A 83 0.84 -5.44 22.98
N ARG A 84 0.42 -4.60 23.91
CA ARG A 84 0.66 -4.79 25.34
C ARG A 84 -0.55 -5.43 25.99
N ASP A 85 -0.33 -6.62 26.52
CA ASP A 85 -1.30 -7.38 27.27
C ASP A 85 -1.11 -7.07 28.76
N ARG A 86 -2.20 -6.66 29.42
CA ARG A 86 -2.25 -6.41 30.88
C ARG A 86 -2.90 -7.60 31.55
N TYR A 87 -2.18 -8.18 32.50
CA TYR A 87 -2.66 -9.27 33.32
C TYR A 87 -2.91 -8.79 34.74
N VAL A 88 -3.99 -9.27 35.35
CA VAL A 88 -4.29 -9.07 36.77
C VAL A 88 -4.40 -10.45 37.39
N ASP A 89 -3.59 -10.70 38.42
CA ASP A 89 -3.52 -11.99 39.12
C ASP A 89 -3.30 -13.19 38.15
N GLY A 90 -2.59 -12.95 37.03
CA GLY A 90 -2.28 -13.94 36.04
C GLY A 90 -3.36 -14.14 34.96
N GLU A 91 -4.49 -13.43 35.06
CA GLU A 91 -5.55 -13.45 34.04
C GLU A 91 -5.46 -12.23 33.12
N LEU A 92 -5.62 -12.44 31.82
CA LEU A 92 -5.64 -11.36 30.82
C LEU A 92 -6.85 -10.47 31.06
N GLU A 93 -6.63 -9.21 31.39
CA GLU A 93 -7.68 -8.23 31.60
C GLU A 93 -7.91 -7.37 30.35
N ASN A 94 -6.81 -6.92 29.71
CA ASN A 94 -6.89 -5.99 28.58
C ASN A 94 -5.68 -6.16 27.64
N SER A 95 -5.89 -5.81 26.36
CA SER A 95 -4.84 -5.76 25.34
C SER A 95 -4.95 -4.43 24.59
N ILE A 96 -3.86 -3.70 24.48
CA ILE A 96 -3.82 -2.44 23.74
C ILE A 96 -2.68 -2.45 22.74
N VAL A 97 -2.90 -1.87 21.55
CA VAL A 97 -1.84 -1.64 20.59
C VAL A 97 -1.03 -0.43 21.08
N VAL A 98 0.26 -0.65 21.32
CA VAL A 98 1.19 0.39 21.82
C VAL A 98 2.08 0.94 20.70
N ASP A 99 2.29 0.16 19.64
CA ASP A 99 3.05 0.58 18.46
C ASP A 99 2.54 -0.12 17.21
N SER A 100 2.61 0.60 16.08
CA SER A 100 2.31 0.07 14.75
C SER A 100 3.22 0.73 13.74
N THR A 101 4.13 -0.05 13.16
CA THR A 101 5.12 0.43 12.20
C THR A 101 4.99 -0.30 10.88
N THR A 102 4.78 0.44 9.78
CA THR A 102 4.80 -0.13 8.42
C THR A 102 6.24 -0.46 8.05
N THR A 103 6.50 -1.73 7.75
CA THR A 103 7.82 -2.23 7.33
C THR A 103 7.95 -2.35 5.82
N VAL A 104 6.83 -2.62 5.13
CA VAL A 104 6.73 -2.68 3.68
C VAL A 104 5.45 -1.98 3.24
N GLU A 105 5.57 -0.97 2.40
CA GLU A 105 4.40 -0.29 1.84
C GLU A 105 3.69 -1.19 0.82
N PRO A 106 2.34 -1.24 0.80
CA PRO A 106 1.59 -1.98 -0.20
C PRO A 106 1.76 -1.32 -1.57
N THR A 107 1.77 -2.14 -2.62
CA THR A 107 1.80 -1.68 -4.00
C THR A 107 0.44 -1.91 -4.62
N ASN A 108 -0.24 -0.85 -5.08
CA ASN A 108 -1.57 -0.96 -5.66
C ASN A 108 -1.58 -1.73 -6.99
N HIS A 109 -2.64 -2.50 -7.19
CA HIS A 109 -2.95 -3.15 -8.46
C HIS A 109 -3.49 -2.12 -9.45
N ILE A 110 -2.88 -2.01 -10.66
CA ILE A 110 -3.33 -1.05 -11.67
C ILE A 110 -3.97 -1.79 -12.85
N VAL A 111 -5.22 -1.44 -13.13
CA VAL A 111 -6.00 -1.98 -14.24
C VAL A 111 -6.32 -0.88 -15.24
N LYS A 112 -5.95 -1.09 -16.50
CA LYS A 112 -6.33 -0.22 -17.60
C LYS A 112 -7.63 -0.69 -18.23
N THR A 113 -8.61 0.21 -18.32
CA THR A 113 -9.93 -0.07 -18.86
C THR A 113 -10.42 1.07 -19.78
N TYR A 114 -11.55 0.86 -20.44
CA TYR A 114 -12.13 1.87 -21.32
C TYR A 114 -12.70 3.06 -20.54
N GLY A 115 -12.43 4.26 -21.06
CA GLY A 115 -13.08 5.49 -20.62
C GLY A 115 -13.36 6.39 -21.82
N ALA A 116 -14.63 6.75 -22.02
CA ALA A 116 -15.01 7.68 -23.09
C ALA A 116 -14.36 9.05 -22.83
N GLY A 117 -13.67 9.61 -23.83
CA GLY A 117 -12.94 10.88 -23.71
C GLY A 117 -11.64 10.80 -22.91
N ALA A 118 -11.25 9.63 -22.43
CA ALA A 118 -9.97 9.45 -21.80
C ALA A 118 -8.81 9.57 -22.82
N PRO A 119 -7.61 9.96 -22.38
CA PRO A 119 -6.44 9.98 -23.26
C PRO A 119 -6.13 8.58 -23.80
N VAL A 120 -5.53 8.52 -25.00
CA VAL A 120 -5.13 7.25 -25.64
C VAL A 120 -4.13 6.49 -24.77
N SER A 121 -3.18 7.20 -24.16
CA SER A 121 -2.23 6.63 -23.19
C SER A 121 -2.27 7.42 -21.89
N PRO A 122 -3.05 6.94 -20.90
CA PRO A 122 -3.14 7.58 -19.60
C PRO A 122 -1.96 7.24 -18.68
N LEU A 123 -1.11 6.31 -19.13
CA LEU A 123 0.02 5.87 -18.32
C LEU A 123 1.16 6.86 -18.41
N THR A 124 1.69 7.22 -17.26
CA THR A 124 2.96 7.91 -17.14
C THR A 124 4.09 7.04 -17.66
N GLY A 125 5.12 7.66 -18.23
CA GLY A 125 6.36 6.96 -18.58
C GLY A 125 7.00 6.29 -17.35
N PRO A 126 8.04 5.46 -17.55
CA PRO A 126 8.77 4.81 -16.44
C PRO A 126 9.37 5.80 -15.44
N ASP A 127 9.55 7.05 -15.85
CA ASP A 127 10.04 8.17 -15.06
C ASP A 127 8.93 8.96 -14.31
N GLY A 128 7.69 8.50 -14.40
CA GLY A 128 6.54 9.18 -13.80
C GLY A 128 6.02 10.38 -14.60
N THR A 129 6.54 10.64 -15.81
CA THR A 129 6.10 11.79 -16.62
C THR A 129 5.06 11.40 -17.65
N THR A 130 4.02 12.22 -17.82
CA THR A 130 3.03 12.15 -18.91
C THR A 130 3.37 13.14 -20.04
N ASN A 131 4.43 13.89 -19.90
CA ASN A 131 4.68 15.08 -20.68
C ASN A 131 5.42 14.75 -21.98
N ALA A 132 5.19 15.61 -22.97
CA ALA A 132 6.04 15.69 -24.15
C ALA A 132 7.52 15.85 -23.74
N PRO A 133 8.46 15.28 -24.50
CA PRO A 133 9.87 15.46 -24.20
C PRO A 133 10.21 16.96 -24.17
N ALA A 134 11.09 17.34 -23.24
CA ALA A 134 11.51 18.73 -23.05
C ALA A 134 12.24 19.29 -24.31
N SER A 135 12.77 18.40 -25.15
CA SER A 135 13.41 18.75 -26.42
C SER A 135 13.17 17.68 -27.47
N TYR A 136 13.11 18.10 -28.72
CA TYR A 136 13.00 17.21 -29.88
C TYR A 136 13.82 17.80 -31.05
N SER A 137 14.37 16.92 -31.87
CA SER A 137 15.19 17.33 -33.02
C SER A 137 14.35 17.70 -34.23
N LYS A 138 13.15 17.16 -34.36
CA LYS A 138 12.28 17.35 -35.54
C LYS A 138 10.81 17.17 -35.22
N VAL A 139 9.96 17.98 -35.78
CA VAL A 139 8.50 17.84 -35.77
C VAL A 139 8.03 17.41 -37.15
N LEU A 140 7.18 16.39 -37.23
CA LEU A 140 6.53 15.94 -38.42
C LEU A 140 5.02 15.94 -38.18
N THR A 141 4.28 16.46 -39.17
CA THR A 141 2.82 16.38 -39.16
C THR A 141 2.39 15.43 -40.26
N GLY A 142 1.51 14.51 -39.97
CA GLY A 142 1.05 13.53 -40.94
C GLY A 142 -0.21 12.82 -40.50
N LYS A 143 -0.73 11.96 -41.38
CA LYS A 143 -1.89 11.12 -41.11
C LYS A 143 -1.39 9.81 -40.50
N ALA A 144 -1.85 9.47 -39.30
CA ALA A 144 -1.61 8.17 -38.69
C ALA A 144 -2.74 7.20 -39.08
N THR A 145 -2.39 5.98 -39.47
CA THR A 145 -3.33 4.89 -39.72
C THR A 145 -2.95 3.67 -38.88
N GLY A 146 -3.95 2.97 -38.38
CA GLY A 146 -3.74 1.69 -37.67
C GLY A 146 -3.86 0.53 -38.66
N TYR A 147 -3.01 -0.47 -38.52
CA TYR A 147 -3.11 -1.73 -39.27
C TYR A 147 -2.90 -2.93 -38.34
N TYR A 148 -3.33 -4.08 -38.82
CA TYR A 148 -3.15 -5.34 -38.15
C TYR A 148 -2.17 -6.23 -38.91
N SER A 149 -1.19 -6.79 -38.21
CA SER A 149 -0.26 -7.78 -38.78
C SER A 149 -0.62 -9.19 -38.30
N LYS A 150 -0.92 -10.08 -39.25
CA LYS A 150 -1.20 -11.50 -38.91
C LYS A 150 0.02 -12.26 -38.40
N THR A 151 1.20 -11.82 -38.73
CA THR A 151 2.46 -12.47 -38.34
C THR A 151 3.06 -11.92 -37.09
N GLY A 152 2.50 -10.85 -36.54
CA GLY A 152 3.08 -10.15 -35.37
C GLY A 152 4.42 -9.47 -35.67
N LYS A 153 4.81 -9.32 -36.96
CA LYS A 153 6.05 -8.68 -37.36
C LYS A 153 5.79 -7.50 -38.28
N GLY A 154 6.59 -6.46 -38.13
CA GLY A 154 6.65 -5.32 -39.06
C GLY A 154 7.49 -5.61 -40.30
N SER A 155 7.55 -4.66 -41.25
CA SER A 155 8.37 -4.74 -42.46
C SER A 155 9.89 -4.87 -42.16
N SER A 156 10.34 -4.40 -41.04
CA SER A 156 11.70 -4.58 -40.52
C SER A 156 12.01 -6.00 -40.05
N GLY A 157 11.01 -6.92 -40.02
CA GLY A 157 11.14 -8.26 -39.45
C GLY A 157 11.09 -8.30 -37.93
N LEU A 158 11.08 -7.17 -37.23
CA LEU A 158 11.01 -7.07 -35.78
C LEU A 158 9.57 -7.34 -35.33
N GLY A 159 9.45 -7.88 -34.12
CA GLY A 159 8.17 -8.10 -33.47
C GLY A 159 7.43 -6.78 -33.26
N LEU A 160 6.12 -6.80 -33.48
CA LEU A 160 5.25 -5.68 -33.18
C LEU A 160 4.73 -5.81 -31.75
N GLY A 161 4.90 -4.76 -30.99
CA GLY A 161 4.42 -4.69 -29.61
C GLY A 161 3.92 -3.28 -29.28
N TYR A 162 3.51 -3.10 -28.05
CA TYR A 162 3.16 -1.76 -27.56
C TYR A 162 4.38 -0.83 -27.70
N GLY A 163 4.15 0.37 -28.24
CA GLY A 163 5.22 1.35 -28.48
C GLY A 163 5.97 1.19 -29.80
N THR A 164 5.56 0.25 -30.67
CA THR A 164 6.11 0.16 -32.02
C THR A 164 5.22 0.87 -33.02
N VAL A 165 5.84 1.60 -33.95
CA VAL A 165 5.17 2.34 -35.02
C VAL A 165 5.80 1.94 -36.36
N ALA A 166 4.98 1.71 -37.37
CA ALA A 166 5.46 1.56 -38.72
C ALA A 166 5.72 2.95 -39.33
N VAL A 167 6.90 3.10 -39.88
CA VAL A 167 7.36 4.35 -40.49
C VAL A 167 7.96 4.07 -41.85
N ASP A 168 7.99 5.09 -42.70
CA ASP A 168 8.83 5.11 -43.90
C ASP A 168 10.29 5.34 -43.43
N PRO A 169 11.20 4.37 -43.65
CA PRO A 169 12.59 4.48 -43.19
C PRO A 169 13.38 5.60 -43.89
N ASP A 170 12.94 6.03 -45.08
CA ASP A 170 13.57 7.15 -45.76
C ASP A 170 13.22 8.50 -45.13
N VAL A 171 12.10 8.57 -44.37
CA VAL A 171 11.65 9.75 -43.66
C VAL A 171 12.02 9.71 -42.19
N ILE A 172 11.83 8.54 -41.56
CA ILE A 172 12.11 8.29 -40.14
C ILE A 172 12.91 6.99 -40.02
N PRO A 173 14.21 7.07 -39.82
CA PRO A 173 15.07 5.90 -39.68
C PRO A 173 14.59 4.93 -38.61
N TYR A 174 14.77 3.62 -38.82
CA TYR A 174 14.46 2.61 -37.83
C TYR A 174 15.21 2.84 -36.52
N GLY A 175 14.52 2.62 -35.41
CA GLY A 175 15.10 2.86 -34.08
C GLY A 175 14.94 4.30 -33.55
N THR A 176 14.39 5.22 -34.40
CA THR A 176 14.07 6.58 -33.95
C THR A 176 13.02 6.54 -32.83
N LYS A 177 13.27 7.25 -31.75
CA LYS A 177 12.27 7.44 -30.69
C LYS A 177 11.30 8.54 -31.10
N LEU A 178 10.01 8.24 -31.09
CA LEU A 178 8.96 9.15 -31.49
C LEU A 178 8.05 9.46 -30.30
N TYR A 179 7.71 10.73 -30.15
CA TYR A 179 6.60 11.17 -29.34
C TYR A 179 5.45 11.55 -30.28
N ILE A 180 4.32 10.84 -30.19
CA ILE A 180 3.20 11.01 -31.09
C ILE A 180 2.03 11.59 -30.34
N THR A 181 1.59 12.78 -30.75
CA THR A 181 0.34 13.40 -30.30
C THR A 181 -0.70 13.21 -31.39
N CYS A 182 -1.87 12.64 -31.06
CA CYS A 182 -3.03 12.67 -31.95
C CYS A 182 -3.87 13.90 -31.62
N LEU A 183 -4.02 14.77 -32.60
CA LEU A 183 -5.11 15.75 -32.58
C LEU A 183 -6.37 14.98 -33.05
N LEU A 184 -7.30 14.77 -32.13
CA LEU A 184 -8.64 14.28 -32.40
C LEU A 184 -9.51 15.39 -32.95
#